data_016bc307f7f414428353afe47e191c91
#
_entry.id   016bc307f7f414428353afe47e191c91
#
_cell.length_a   1.000
_cell.length_b   1.000
_cell.length_c   1.000
_cell.angle_alpha   90.00
_cell.angle_beta   90.00
_cell.angle_gamma   90.00
#
_symmetry.space_group_name_H-M   'P 1'
#
loop_
_entity.id
_entity.type
_entity.pdbx_description
1 polymer ?
#
loop_
_entity_poly.entity_id
_entity_poly.type
_entity_poly.pdbx_seq_one_letter_code
_entity_poly.pdbx_strand_id
1 'polypeptide(L)'
;MRTVLLLGLIVVTSFALLAQNKIAPPSVKEGLWETTLTHSTTGMPGMSADALAKLPPEQRAQIEAMMKQRGMSMQGNTTIVKSCVTKEKLAKGMAFSENRENCTHTIVSSSPSHMEMKLHCDDVKNGSKTTVDSTTVVDVVGSDNVKGTTHAVTKSQDHTMSSDMSFTSKYLAPACGDVK
;
A
#
# COMPACT_ATOMS: atom_id res chain seq x y z
N MET A 1 49.56 -57.61 -4.75
CA MET A 1 48.71 -56.76 -5.60
C MET A 1 47.43 -56.48 -4.84
N ARG A 2 47.32 -55.30 -4.24
CA ARG A 2 46.12 -54.88 -3.50
C ARG A 2 45.64 -53.57 -4.12
N THR A 3 44.53 -53.64 -4.85
CA THR A 3 43.90 -52.52 -5.51
C THR A 3 42.99 -51.80 -4.49
N VAL A 4 43.35 -50.57 -4.11
CA VAL A 4 42.52 -49.72 -3.24
C VAL A 4 41.61 -48.90 -4.12
N LEU A 5 40.30 -49.17 -4.07
CA LEU A 5 39.24 -48.38 -4.69
C LEU A 5 38.92 -47.18 -3.77
N LEU A 6 39.30 -45.99 -4.19
CA LEU A 6 38.90 -44.73 -3.58
C LEU A 6 37.52 -44.31 -4.15
N LEU A 7 36.47 -44.53 -3.35
CA LEU A 7 35.15 -43.96 -3.60
C LEU A 7 35.15 -42.47 -3.19
N GLY A 8 35.16 -41.61 -4.18
CA GLY A 8 35.00 -40.18 -4.00
C GLY A 8 33.52 -39.83 -3.69
N LEU A 9 33.27 -39.44 -2.45
CA LEU A 9 31.96 -38.96 -1.98
C LEU A 9 31.77 -37.51 -2.44
N ILE A 10 31.01 -37.32 -3.52
CA ILE A 10 30.59 -35.94 -3.99
C ILE A 10 29.48 -35.47 -3.11
N VAL A 11 29.80 -34.62 -2.11
CA VAL A 11 28.81 -33.88 -1.32
C VAL A 11 28.30 -32.70 -2.17
N VAL A 12 27.15 -32.88 -2.80
CA VAL A 12 26.42 -31.79 -3.45
C VAL A 12 25.74 -30.96 -2.36
N THR A 13 26.39 -29.90 -1.92
CA THR A 13 25.79 -28.90 -1.04
C THR A 13 24.79 -28.07 -1.84
N SER A 14 23.51 -28.42 -1.76
CA SER A 14 22.41 -27.61 -2.27
C SER A 14 22.37 -26.30 -1.47
N PHE A 15 22.94 -25.23 -2.01
CA PHE A 15 22.70 -23.87 -1.55
C PHE A 15 21.24 -23.53 -1.88
N ALA A 16 20.34 -23.70 -0.91
CA ALA A 16 19.03 -23.08 -0.97
C ALA A 16 19.25 -21.56 -0.94
N LEU A 17 19.14 -20.91 -2.13
CA LEU A 17 19.03 -19.46 -2.21
C LEU A 17 17.75 -19.08 -1.45
N LEU A 18 17.91 -18.56 -0.23
CA LEU A 18 16.89 -17.80 0.45
C LEU A 18 16.68 -16.54 -0.38
N ALA A 19 15.72 -16.58 -1.30
CA ALA A 19 15.23 -15.40 -2.00
C ALA A 19 14.65 -14.46 -0.94
N GLN A 20 15.47 -13.51 -0.48
CA GLN A 20 14.98 -12.40 0.33
C GLN A 20 13.99 -11.64 -0.54
N ASN A 21 12.71 -11.62 -0.15
CA ASN A 21 11.65 -10.87 -0.81
C ASN A 21 11.92 -9.35 -0.64
N LYS A 22 12.92 -8.83 -1.35
CA LYS A 22 13.18 -7.39 -1.41
C LYS A 22 12.19 -6.78 -2.39
N ILE A 23 11.49 -5.76 -1.92
CA ILE A 23 10.66 -4.93 -2.78
C ILE A 23 11.58 -4.21 -3.76
N ALA A 24 11.38 -4.43 -5.05
CA ALA A 24 12.09 -3.69 -6.09
C ALA A 24 11.61 -2.23 -6.08
N PRO A 25 12.51 -1.22 -6.04
CA PRO A 25 12.08 0.16 -6.11
C PRO A 25 11.39 0.43 -7.45
N PRO A 26 10.24 1.13 -7.44
CA PRO A 26 9.52 1.44 -8.67
C PRO A 26 10.31 2.42 -9.54
N SER A 27 10.21 2.24 -10.86
CA SER A 27 10.91 3.06 -11.84
C SER A 27 10.13 4.35 -12.16
N VAL A 28 10.06 5.26 -11.19
CA VAL A 28 9.30 6.52 -11.29
C VAL A 28 10.19 7.74 -11.04
N LYS A 29 9.75 8.91 -11.51
CA LYS A 29 10.44 10.20 -11.29
C LYS A 29 10.34 10.63 -9.83
N GLU A 30 11.41 11.22 -9.31
CA GLU A 30 11.41 11.95 -8.05
C GLU A 30 10.75 13.33 -8.23
N GLY A 31 10.03 13.82 -7.21
CA GLY A 31 9.38 15.12 -7.24
C GLY A 31 7.96 15.10 -6.71
N LEU A 32 7.19 16.09 -7.14
CA LEU A 32 5.79 16.28 -6.75
C LEU A 32 4.88 15.38 -7.57
N TRP A 33 4.02 14.65 -6.87
CA TRP A 33 3.01 13.76 -7.42
C TRP A 33 1.62 14.14 -6.92
N GLU A 34 0.63 13.91 -7.76
CA GLU A 34 -0.78 13.99 -7.41
C GLU A 34 -1.42 12.61 -7.56
N THR A 35 -2.02 12.14 -6.49
CA THR A 35 -2.71 10.84 -6.45
C THR A 35 -4.20 11.06 -6.27
N THR A 36 -4.98 10.52 -7.18
CA THR A 36 -6.44 10.45 -7.11
C THR A 36 -6.81 9.06 -6.61
N LEU A 37 -7.48 8.99 -5.45
CA LEU A 37 -8.00 7.76 -4.85
C LEU A 37 -9.51 7.74 -4.97
N THR A 38 -10.06 6.62 -5.43
CA THR A 38 -11.51 6.39 -5.47
C THR A 38 -11.85 5.21 -4.57
N HIS A 39 -12.80 5.40 -3.67
CA HIS A 39 -13.22 4.41 -2.69
C HIS A 39 -14.61 3.90 -3.00
N SER A 40 -14.80 2.58 -2.83
CA SER A 40 -16.09 1.92 -2.80
C SER A 40 -16.13 1.00 -1.58
N THR A 41 -17.11 1.15 -0.72
CA THR A 41 -17.24 0.34 0.49
C THR A 41 -18.64 -0.23 0.56
N THR A 42 -18.73 -1.54 0.76
CA THR A 42 -19.97 -2.25 1.02
C THR A 42 -19.99 -2.69 2.48
N GLY A 43 -21.12 -2.48 3.16
CA GLY A 43 -21.31 -2.93 4.55
C GLY A 43 -21.15 -1.86 5.62
N MET A 44 -20.63 -0.68 5.34
CA MET A 44 -20.63 0.47 6.23
C MET A 44 -20.64 1.78 5.44
N PRO A 45 -21.40 2.80 5.88
CA PRO A 45 -21.27 4.13 5.28
C PRO A 45 -19.87 4.67 5.59
N GLY A 46 -18.99 4.71 4.58
CA GLY A 46 -17.70 5.37 4.68
C GLY A 46 -17.87 6.88 4.91
N MET A 47 -16.79 7.60 5.22
CA MET A 47 -16.76 9.06 5.14
C MET A 47 -16.87 9.45 3.67
N SER A 48 -18.10 9.46 3.15
CA SER A 48 -18.43 9.97 1.84
C SER A 48 -18.65 11.48 1.93
N ALA A 49 -18.59 12.18 0.79
CA ALA A 49 -18.96 13.60 0.75
C ALA A 49 -20.38 13.83 1.32
N ASP A 50 -21.29 12.87 1.15
CA ASP A 50 -22.64 12.92 1.71
C ASP A 50 -22.64 12.79 3.23
N ALA A 51 -21.75 12.00 3.82
CA ALA A 51 -21.58 11.92 5.27
C ALA A 51 -20.99 13.23 5.82
N LEU A 52 -20.01 13.81 5.12
CA LEU A 52 -19.43 15.10 5.45
C LEU A 52 -20.47 16.22 5.34
N ALA A 53 -21.34 16.16 4.33
CA ALA A 53 -22.43 17.15 4.13
C ALA A 53 -23.47 17.13 5.25
N LYS A 54 -23.63 16.01 5.96
CA LYS A 54 -24.56 15.87 7.09
C LYS A 54 -23.97 16.36 8.43
N LEU A 55 -22.67 16.67 8.48
CA LEU A 55 -22.06 17.22 9.69
C LEU A 55 -22.46 18.69 9.92
N PRO A 56 -22.49 19.14 11.21
CA PRO A 56 -22.63 20.55 11.54
C PRO A 56 -21.58 21.40 10.79
N PRO A 57 -21.91 22.63 10.37
CA PRO A 57 -21.02 23.49 9.56
C PRO A 57 -19.63 23.67 10.18
N GLU A 58 -19.54 23.82 11.51
CA GLU A 58 -18.27 24.01 12.23
C GLU A 58 -17.38 22.78 12.15
N GLN A 59 -17.93 21.58 12.32
CA GLN A 59 -17.18 20.33 12.24
C GLN A 59 -16.69 20.07 10.80
N ARG A 60 -17.53 20.38 9.82
CA ARG A 60 -17.16 20.29 8.40
C ARG A 60 -16.00 21.20 8.08
N ALA A 61 -16.07 22.48 8.49
CA ALA A 61 -15.02 23.46 8.27
C ALA A 61 -13.66 23.03 8.90
N GLN A 62 -13.68 22.43 10.10
CA GLN A 62 -12.49 21.90 10.77
C GLN A 62 -11.87 20.74 9.98
N ILE A 63 -12.69 19.80 9.49
CA ILE A 63 -12.23 18.65 8.70
C ILE A 63 -11.64 19.13 7.36
N GLU A 64 -12.33 20.05 6.67
CA GLU A 64 -11.85 20.62 5.41
C GLU A 64 -10.53 21.38 5.58
N ALA A 65 -10.38 22.16 6.66
CA ALA A 65 -9.14 22.87 6.99
C ALA A 65 -7.97 21.89 7.25
N MET A 66 -8.22 20.83 8.01
CA MET A 66 -7.23 19.78 8.30
C MET A 66 -6.83 19.03 7.02
N MET A 67 -7.78 18.72 6.15
CA MET A 67 -7.50 18.08 4.86
C MET A 67 -6.67 18.98 3.96
N LYS A 68 -7.04 20.26 3.83
CA LYS A 68 -6.31 21.25 3.05
C LYS A 68 -4.86 21.41 3.53
N GLN A 69 -4.64 21.43 4.84
CA GLN A 69 -3.31 21.50 5.45
C GLN A 69 -2.45 20.27 5.07
N ARG A 70 -3.06 19.12 4.84
CA ARG A 70 -2.39 17.88 4.40
C ARG A 70 -2.31 17.72 2.88
N GLY A 71 -2.66 18.75 2.10
CA GLY A 71 -2.68 18.67 0.63
C GLY A 71 -3.76 17.72 0.07
N MET A 72 -4.83 17.48 0.84
CA MET A 72 -5.93 16.59 0.46
C MET A 72 -7.18 17.39 0.11
N SER A 73 -7.95 16.91 -0.86
CA SER A 73 -9.30 17.38 -1.17
C SER A 73 -10.23 16.20 -1.44
N MET A 74 -11.51 16.33 -1.11
CA MET A 74 -12.53 15.30 -1.36
C MET A 74 -13.57 15.81 -2.33
N GLN A 75 -13.94 14.95 -3.29
CA GLN A 75 -15.02 15.17 -4.24
C GLN A 75 -15.84 13.87 -4.37
N GLY A 76 -16.97 13.81 -3.69
CA GLY A 76 -17.73 12.56 -3.60
C GLY A 76 -16.96 11.45 -2.88
N ASN A 77 -16.79 10.32 -3.55
CA ASN A 77 -15.98 9.19 -3.06
C ASN A 77 -14.52 9.23 -3.55
N THR A 78 -14.10 10.37 -4.10
CA THR A 78 -12.74 10.59 -4.62
C THR A 78 -11.96 11.51 -3.70
N THR A 79 -10.74 11.12 -3.37
CA THR A 79 -9.78 11.92 -2.59
C THR A 79 -8.56 12.22 -3.46
N ILE A 80 -8.15 13.49 -3.52
CA ILE A 80 -6.94 13.91 -4.22
C ILE A 80 -5.87 14.26 -3.17
N VAL A 81 -4.68 13.69 -3.33
CA VAL A 81 -3.55 13.89 -2.42
C VAL A 81 -2.31 14.30 -3.20
N LYS A 82 -1.64 15.34 -2.75
CA LYS A 82 -0.29 15.69 -3.24
C LYS A 82 0.77 15.15 -2.30
N SER A 83 1.81 14.55 -2.86
CA SER A 83 2.91 13.97 -2.09
C SER A 83 4.25 14.24 -2.78
N CYS A 84 5.30 14.35 -1.98
CA CYS A 84 6.67 14.44 -2.46
C CYS A 84 7.29 13.02 -2.48
N VAL A 85 7.69 12.56 -3.66
CA VAL A 85 8.42 11.30 -3.85
C VAL A 85 9.90 11.61 -3.91
N THR A 86 10.65 11.12 -2.92
CA THR A 86 12.10 11.29 -2.83
C THR A 86 12.82 9.97 -3.08
N LYS A 87 14.11 10.05 -3.42
CA LYS A 87 14.97 8.87 -3.58
C LYS A 87 14.94 7.96 -2.35
N GLU A 88 14.91 8.54 -1.16
CA GLU A 88 14.85 7.78 0.09
C GLU A 88 13.53 7.01 0.24
N LYS A 89 12.40 7.64 -0.12
CA LYS A 89 11.08 6.99 -0.12
C LYS A 89 11.03 5.86 -1.14
N LEU A 90 11.61 6.05 -2.33
CA LEU A 90 11.71 5.00 -3.35
C LEU A 90 12.60 3.85 -2.89
N ALA A 91 13.75 4.13 -2.29
CA ALA A 91 14.68 3.11 -1.79
C ALA A 91 14.08 2.28 -0.64
N LYS A 92 13.21 2.88 0.18
CA LYS A 92 12.46 2.17 1.24
C LYS A 92 11.30 1.33 0.69
N GLY A 93 11.10 1.34 -0.64
CA GLY A 93 9.96 0.71 -1.31
C GLY A 93 8.68 1.37 -0.82
N MET A 94 8.19 2.39 -1.53
CA MET A 94 6.99 3.18 -1.15
C MET A 94 6.29 2.56 0.07
N ALA A 95 6.58 3.09 1.26
CA ALA A 95 6.31 2.43 2.53
C ALA A 95 4.80 2.21 2.72
N PHE A 96 4.29 1.15 2.11
CA PHE A 96 2.97 0.59 2.40
C PHE A 96 2.98 -0.12 3.77
N SER A 97 4.14 -0.21 4.38
CA SER A 97 4.32 -0.85 5.67
C SER A 97 4.59 0.20 6.74
N GLU A 98 3.57 0.83 7.25
CA GLU A 98 3.61 1.05 8.68
C GLU A 98 3.65 -0.35 9.29
N ASN A 99 4.77 -0.71 9.95
CA ASN A 99 4.89 -1.93 10.73
C ASN A 99 3.84 -1.88 11.85
N ARG A 100 2.63 -2.32 11.54
CA ARG A 100 1.63 -2.61 12.57
C ARG A 100 2.03 -3.94 13.17
N GLU A 101 2.26 -3.98 14.46
CA GLU A 101 2.75 -5.16 15.19
C GLU A 101 1.91 -6.42 14.95
N ASN A 102 0.63 -6.24 14.58
CA ASN A 102 -0.33 -7.33 14.36
C ASN A 102 -0.60 -7.63 12.88
N CYS A 103 0.28 -7.19 11.97
CA CYS A 103 0.09 -7.38 10.53
C CYS A 103 1.25 -8.14 9.89
N THR A 104 0.91 -9.05 9.00
CA THR A 104 1.86 -9.79 8.16
C THR A 104 1.74 -9.31 6.72
N HIS A 105 2.87 -8.93 6.13
CA HIS A 105 2.98 -8.53 4.72
C HIS A 105 3.58 -9.67 3.91
N THR A 106 2.97 -10.00 2.78
CA THR A 106 3.49 -10.98 1.83
C THR A 106 3.62 -10.33 0.46
N ILE A 107 4.84 -10.25 -0.05
CA ILE A 107 5.09 -9.82 -1.42
C ILE A 107 4.84 -11.01 -2.33
N VAL A 108 3.83 -10.91 -3.20
CA VAL A 108 3.48 -11.93 -4.19
C VAL A 108 4.37 -11.79 -5.41
N SER A 109 4.51 -10.55 -5.90
CA SER A 109 5.41 -10.22 -7.00
C SER A 109 5.95 -8.80 -6.81
N SER A 110 7.19 -8.56 -7.26
CA SER A 110 7.80 -7.24 -7.21
C SER A 110 8.80 -7.07 -8.35
N SER A 111 8.62 -6.01 -9.12
CA SER A 111 9.49 -5.55 -10.19
C SER A 111 9.47 -4.01 -10.25
N PRO A 112 10.36 -3.37 -11.03
CA PRO A 112 10.32 -1.91 -11.19
C PRO A 112 9.03 -1.35 -11.79
N SER A 113 8.22 -2.19 -12.47
CA SER A 113 6.97 -1.78 -13.13
C SER A 113 5.70 -2.39 -12.53
N HIS A 114 5.84 -3.38 -11.65
CA HIS A 114 4.68 -4.08 -11.07
C HIS A 114 4.97 -4.56 -9.66
N MET A 115 3.98 -4.42 -8.77
CA MET A 115 4.02 -4.99 -7.42
C MET A 115 2.65 -5.53 -7.04
N GLU A 116 2.64 -6.74 -6.49
CA GLU A 116 1.48 -7.31 -5.82
C GLU A 116 1.85 -7.67 -4.38
N MET A 117 1.04 -7.22 -3.44
CA MET A 117 1.24 -7.44 -2.02
C MET A 117 -0.06 -7.87 -1.35
N LYS A 118 0.04 -8.81 -0.42
CA LYS A 118 -1.04 -9.18 0.50
C LYS A 118 -0.69 -8.72 1.90
N LEU A 119 -1.70 -8.26 2.61
CA LEU A 119 -1.63 -7.87 4.02
C LEU A 119 -2.67 -8.69 4.78
N HIS A 120 -2.25 -9.28 5.88
CA HIS A 120 -3.14 -9.90 6.87
C HIS A 120 -2.87 -9.26 8.23
N CYS A 121 -3.92 -8.75 8.87
CA CYS A 121 -3.86 -8.16 10.20
C CYS A 121 -4.86 -8.83 11.14
N ASP A 122 -4.39 -9.14 12.35
CA ASP A 122 -5.23 -9.57 13.48
C ASP A 122 -5.20 -8.49 14.56
N ASP A 123 -6.33 -7.88 14.86
CA ASP A 123 -6.46 -6.89 15.93
C ASP A 123 -7.46 -7.37 16.97
N VAL A 124 -7.10 -7.25 18.24
CA VAL A 124 -7.95 -7.60 19.38
C VAL A 124 -8.11 -6.37 20.27
N LYS A 125 -9.29 -5.77 20.24
CA LYS A 125 -9.63 -4.63 21.10
C LYS A 125 -10.82 -4.99 21.99
N ASN A 126 -10.66 -4.80 23.30
CA ASN A 126 -11.72 -5.05 24.29
C ASN A 126 -12.38 -6.43 24.17
N GLY A 127 -11.58 -7.47 23.85
CA GLY A 127 -12.06 -8.84 23.66
C GLY A 127 -12.75 -9.11 22.32
N SER A 128 -12.91 -8.12 21.45
CA SER A 128 -13.41 -8.29 20.09
C SER A 128 -12.27 -8.48 19.12
N LYS A 129 -12.28 -9.60 18.38
CA LYS A 129 -11.30 -9.89 17.32
C LYS A 129 -11.78 -9.29 16.01
N THR A 130 -10.89 -8.54 15.34
CA THR A 130 -11.09 -8.05 13.98
C THR A 130 -9.93 -8.54 13.10
N THR A 131 -10.23 -9.10 11.95
CA THR A 131 -9.23 -9.48 10.96
C THR A 131 -9.39 -8.62 9.71
N VAL A 132 -8.26 -8.25 9.10
CA VAL A 132 -8.23 -7.53 7.83
C VAL A 132 -7.36 -8.29 6.87
N ASP A 133 -7.93 -8.73 5.75
CA ASP A 133 -7.22 -9.31 4.63
C ASP A 133 -7.27 -8.32 3.47
N SER A 134 -6.14 -7.94 2.90
CA SER A 134 -6.13 -7.10 1.71
C SER A 134 -5.12 -7.55 0.67
N THR A 135 -5.44 -7.26 -0.59
CA THR A 135 -4.54 -7.44 -1.74
C THR A 135 -4.41 -6.09 -2.43
N THR A 136 -3.17 -5.66 -2.61
CA THR A 136 -2.84 -4.42 -3.32
C THR A 136 -2.03 -4.76 -4.56
N VAL A 137 -2.43 -4.22 -5.70
CA VAL A 137 -1.71 -4.30 -6.98
C VAL A 137 -1.34 -2.90 -7.41
N VAL A 138 -0.10 -2.71 -7.81
CA VAL A 138 0.46 -1.44 -8.28
C VAL A 138 1.17 -1.64 -9.61
N ASP A 139 0.82 -0.86 -10.61
CA ASP A 139 1.45 -0.84 -11.92
C ASP A 139 2.05 0.54 -12.21
N VAL A 140 3.32 0.56 -12.59
CA VAL A 140 4.02 1.74 -13.09
C VAL A 140 3.82 1.83 -14.60
N VAL A 141 3.12 2.86 -15.05
CA VAL A 141 2.81 3.10 -16.47
C VAL A 141 3.71 4.22 -16.99
N GLY A 142 4.95 3.87 -17.31
CA GLY A 142 6.00 4.86 -17.57
C GLY A 142 6.51 5.53 -16.28
N SER A 143 7.49 6.43 -16.41
CA SER A 143 8.15 7.04 -15.24
C SER A 143 7.33 8.14 -14.54
N ASP A 144 6.19 8.52 -15.07
CA ASP A 144 5.37 9.65 -14.64
C ASP A 144 3.90 9.31 -14.32
N ASN A 145 3.54 8.03 -14.41
CA ASN A 145 2.22 7.55 -14.07
C ASN A 145 2.28 6.23 -13.31
N VAL A 146 1.48 6.12 -12.26
CA VAL A 146 1.28 4.89 -11.48
C VAL A 146 -0.22 4.70 -11.29
N LYS A 147 -0.67 3.47 -11.38
CA LYS A 147 -2.05 3.08 -11.04
C LYS A 147 -2.03 1.88 -10.12
N GLY A 148 -3.10 1.70 -9.38
CA GLY A 148 -3.23 0.51 -8.56
C GLY A 148 -4.63 0.34 -8.00
N THR A 149 -4.83 -0.83 -7.42
CA THR A 149 -6.07 -1.23 -6.77
C THR A 149 -5.75 -1.90 -5.45
N THR A 150 -6.63 -1.71 -4.47
CA THR A 150 -6.61 -2.46 -3.22
C THR A 150 -8.01 -3.03 -2.99
N HIS A 151 -8.10 -4.31 -2.77
CA HIS A 151 -9.28 -4.98 -2.27
C HIS A 151 -9.02 -5.40 -0.83
N ALA A 152 -9.90 -5.02 0.09
CA ALA A 152 -9.78 -5.38 1.50
C ALA A 152 -11.09 -5.96 2.03
N VAL A 153 -10.97 -7.00 2.85
CA VAL A 153 -12.07 -7.63 3.59
C VAL A 153 -11.77 -7.53 5.07
N THR A 154 -12.65 -6.86 5.78
CA THR A 154 -12.60 -6.76 7.24
C THR A 154 -13.67 -7.64 7.84
N LYS A 155 -13.29 -8.53 8.76
CA LYS A 155 -14.22 -9.39 9.51
C LYS A 155 -14.13 -9.07 10.98
N SER A 156 -15.25 -8.79 11.60
CA SER A 156 -15.44 -8.70 13.04
C SER A 156 -16.47 -9.75 13.48
N GLN A 157 -16.71 -9.88 14.79
CA GLN A 157 -17.58 -10.96 15.33
C GLN A 157 -18.92 -11.06 14.59
N ASP A 158 -19.55 -9.92 14.24
CA ASP A 158 -20.91 -9.88 13.73
C ASP A 158 -21.01 -9.31 12.29
N HIS A 159 -19.90 -8.80 11.72
CA HIS A 159 -19.94 -8.06 10.47
C HIS A 159 -18.77 -8.41 9.57
N THR A 160 -19.08 -8.57 8.28
CA THR A 160 -18.07 -8.61 7.23
C THR A 160 -18.26 -7.39 6.33
N MET A 161 -17.20 -6.65 6.12
CA MET A 161 -17.16 -5.47 5.28
C MET A 161 -16.13 -5.67 4.18
N SER A 162 -16.48 -5.29 2.96
CA SER A 162 -15.56 -5.25 1.82
C SER A 162 -15.34 -3.82 1.38
N SER A 163 -14.13 -3.48 1.05
CA SER A 163 -13.77 -2.19 0.48
C SER A 163 -12.84 -2.35 -0.71
N ASP A 164 -13.15 -1.63 -1.76
CA ASP A 164 -12.33 -1.51 -2.95
C ASP A 164 -11.82 -0.08 -3.06
N MET A 165 -10.55 0.06 -3.33
CA MET A 165 -9.90 1.33 -3.60
C MET A 165 -9.14 1.21 -4.91
N SER A 166 -9.30 2.20 -5.78
CA SER A 166 -8.44 2.39 -6.94
C SER A 166 -7.72 3.71 -6.82
N PHE A 167 -6.50 3.77 -7.35
CA PHE A 167 -5.76 5.01 -7.39
C PHE A 167 -5.01 5.19 -8.72
N THR A 168 -4.86 6.45 -9.08
CA THR A 168 -3.96 6.87 -10.17
C THR A 168 -3.10 7.99 -9.64
N SER A 169 -1.79 7.88 -9.86
CA SER A 169 -0.82 8.90 -9.48
C SER A 169 -0.16 9.45 -10.72
N LYS A 170 -0.03 10.77 -10.78
CA LYS A 170 0.58 11.50 -11.88
C LYS A 170 1.68 12.40 -11.35
N TYR A 171 2.83 12.34 -12.02
CA TYR A 171 3.93 13.27 -11.77
C TYR A 171 3.53 14.69 -12.20
N LEU A 172 3.82 15.68 -11.38
CA LEU A 172 3.52 17.09 -11.64
C LEU A 172 4.77 17.92 -11.92
N ALA A 173 5.80 17.81 -11.07
CA ALA A 173 6.98 18.68 -11.13
C ALA A 173 8.19 18.06 -10.40
N PRO A 174 9.43 18.45 -10.75
CA PRO A 174 10.62 17.99 -10.03
C PRO A 174 10.73 18.58 -8.62
N ALA A 175 10.20 19.78 -8.39
CA ALA A 175 10.22 20.43 -7.10
C ALA A 175 8.92 20.15 -6.33
N CYS A 176 9.06 19.73 -5.06
CA CYS A 176 7.91 19.44 -4.19
C CYS A 176 7.24 20.67 -3.56
N GLY A 177 7.90 21.84 -3.57
CA GLY A 177 7.42 23.02 -2.88
C GLY A 177 7.29 22.74 -1.36
N ASP A 178 6.18 23.16 -0.78
CA ASP A 178 5.88 22.98 0.65
C ASP A 178 5.27 21.59 0.98
N VAL A 179 5.13 20.72 -0.01
CA VAL A 179 4.59 19.36 0.16
C VAL A 179 5.69 18.43 0.68
N LYS A 180 5.43 17.77 1.82
CA LYS A 180 6.36 16.84 2.49
C LYS A 180 6.09 15.37 2.14
#